data_0e31ef17862f824fa4544cee82e2ecf4
#
_entry.id   0e31ef17862f824fa4544cee82e2ecf4
#
_cell.length_a   1.000
_cell.length_b   1.000
_cell.length_c   1.000
_cell.angle_alpha   90.00
_cell.angle_beta   90.00
_cell.angle_gamma   90.00
#
_symmetry.space_group_name_H-M   'P 1'
#
loop_
_entity.id
_entity.type
_entity.pdbx_description
1 polymer ?
#
loop_
_entity_poly.entity_id
_entity_poly.type
_entity_poly.pdbx_seq_one_letter_code
_entity_poly.pdbx_strand_id
1 'polypeptide(L)'
;AAALSLKDARKRNFYLGFYLNRDTVVDGCGQLSLPTASKLWFTPDGHWKEPGGYHNYPVSKLIEAALMLENNGYQIFNQYPILLKASYVMLKYSFPDLTASAFGDTGRPRQSMECLESAILMADKYQLPILPDLLDAAIILERAGQYDRSKSGLTGLLCYLPELPKAKSGDDHLWNRSEKLDFASCYLQRNGIDSQDGLMCVVQGATYNHNHSNGMSMELYGAGTVQGIDPGN
;
A
#
# COMPACT_ATOMS: atom_id res chain seq x y z
N ALA A 1 5.23 -19.39 -4.61
CA ALA A 1 5.09 -20.14 -5.87
C ALA A 1 5.66 -21.57 -5.75
N ALA A 2 6.98 -21.74 -5.53
CA ALA A 2 7.62 -23.07 -5.52
C ALA A 2 6.94 -24.08 -4.58
N ALA A 3 6.53 -23.68 -3.38
CA ALA A 3 5.83 -24.56 -2.46
C ALA A 3 4.51 -25.11 -3.03
N LEU A 4 3.75 -24.27 -3.74
CA LEU A 4 2.46 -24.68 -4.34
C LEU A 4 2.61 -25.69 -5.48
N SER A 5 3.76 -25.70 -6.17
CA SER A 5 4.04 -26.65 -7.25
C SER A 5 4.48 -28.06 -6.77
N LEU A 6 4.73 -28.23 -5.47
CA LEU A 6 5.15 -29.52 -4.92
C LEU A 6 4.00 -30.54 -4.94
N LYS A 7 4.25 -31.70 -5.56
CA LYS A 7 3.29 -32.83 -5.58
C LYS A 7 3.12 -33.47 -4.20
N ASP A 8 4.20 -33.54 -3.42
CA ASP A 8 4.18 -34.06 -2.05
C ASP A 8 3.46 -33.06 -1.13
N ALA A 9 2.28 -33.44 -0.67
CA ALA A 9 1.44 -32.61 0.17
C ALA A 9 2.10 -32.27 1.52
N ARG A 10 2.90 -33.20 2.10
CA ARG A 10 3.60 -32.95 3.38
C ARG A 10 4.66 -31.88 3.23
N LYS A 11 5.47 -31.96 2.17
CA LYS A 11 6.49 -30.94 1.87
C LYS A 11 5.83 -29.60 1.52
N ARG A 12 4.79 -29.63 0.69
CA ARG A 12 4.03 -28.42 0.33
C ARG A 12 3.52 -27.69 1.58
N ASN A 13 2.83 -28.39 2.48
CA ASN A 13 2.28 -27.82 3.70
C ASN A 13 3.38 -27.34 4.66
N PHE A 14 4.50 -28.04 4.71
CA PHE A 14 5.65 -27.60 5.49
C PHE A 14 6.16 -26.22 5.03
N TYR A 15 6.37 -26.02 3.73
CA TYR A 15 6.88 -24.74 3.20
C TYR A 15 5.81 -23.64 3.20
N LEU A 16 4.54 -23.96 2.93
CA LEU A 16 3.46 -22.99 3.05
C LEU A 16 3.28 -22.49 4.49
N GLY A 17 3.59 -23.31 5.47
CA GLY A 17 3.55 -22.93 6.88
C GLY A 17 4.38 -21.70 7.21
N PHE A 18 5.52 -21.49 6.55
CA PHE A 18 6.33 -20.28 6.75
C PHE A 18 5.61 -18.98 6.37
N TYR A 19 4.70 -19.05 5.44
CA TYR A 19 3.87 -17.90 5.09
C TYR A 19 2.58 -17.85 5.93
N LEU A 20 1.91 -19.00 6.12
CA LEU A 20 0.55 -19.06 6.65
C LEU A 20 0.49 -19.01 8.19
N ASN A 21 1.44 -19.61 8.92
CA ASN A 21 1.26 -19.79 10.36
C ASN A 21 2.53 -20.05 11.18
N ARG A 22 3.70 -20.05 10.56
CA ARG A 22 4.94 -20.41 11.27
C ARG A 22 5.94 -19.26 11.26
N ASP A 23 6.16 -18.69 12.43
CA ASP A 23 7.30 -17.82 12.66
C ASP A 23 8.55 -18.68 12.90
N THR A 24 9.68 -18.26 12.38
CA THR A 24 10.94 -18.98 12.55
C THR A 24 12.12 -18.03 12.54
N VAL A 25 13.26 -18.51 13.01
CA VAL A 25 14.54 -17.81 12.91
C VAL A 25 15.50 -18.73 12.14
N VAL A 26 16.09 -18.19 11.07
CA VAL A 26 17.10 -18.89 10.27
C VAL A 26 18.34 -18.00 10.23
N ASP A 27 19.47 -18.53 10.69
CA ASP A 27 20.76 -17.81 10.74
C ASP A 27 20.68 -16.43 11.41
N GLY A 28 19.88 -16.32 12.48
CA GLY A 28 19.66 -15.06 13.19
C GLY A 28 18.62 -14.12 12.55
N CYS A 29 18.13 -14.42 11.36
CA CYS A 29 17.09 -13.65 10.69
C CYS A 29 15.69 -14.18 11.02
N GLY A 30 14.83 -13.32 11.54
CA GLY A 30 13.44 -13.66 11.82
C GLY A 30 12.62 -13.72 10.53
N GLN A 31 11.93 -14.85 10.31
CA GLN A 31 10.91 -15.01 9.28
C GLN A 31 9.54 -14.98 9.95
N LEU A 32 8.75 -13.97 9.66
CA LEU A 32 7.40 -13.83 10.20
C LEU A 32 6.37 -14.40 9.23
N SER A 33 5.42 -15.15 9.77
CA SER A 33 4.23 -15.56 9.05
C SER A 33 3.30 -14.37 8.80
N LEU A 34 2.41 -14.48 7.82
CA LEU A 34 1.45 -13.41 7.51
C LEU A 34 0.61 -12.97 8.71
N PRO A 35 0.07 -13.86 9.57
CA PRO A 35 -0.65 -13.45 10.78
C PRO A 35 0.16 -12.55 11.71
N THR A 36 1.44 -12.89 11.91
CA THR A 36 2.34 -12.12 12.77
C THR A 36 2.77 -10.82 12.10
N ALA A 37 3.14 -10.86 10.83
CA ALA A 37 3.50 -9.68 10.06
C ALA A 37 2.33 -8.68 10.00
N SER A 38 1.10 -9.15 9.80
CA SER A 38 -0.10 -8.31 9.77
C SER A 38 -0.34 -7.53 11.07
N LYS A 39 0.08 -8.08 12.21
CA LYS A 39 -0.06 -7.43 13.52
C LYS A 39 1.10 -6.51 13.87
N LEU A 40 2.31 -6.89 13.48
CA LEU A 40 3.53 -6.19 13.91
C LEU A 40 3.97 -5.10 12.94
N TRP A 41 3.81 -5.31 11.64
CA TRP A 41 4.36 -4.46 10.59
C TRP A 41 3.34 -3.57 9.89
N PHE A 42 2.04 -3.79 10.10
CA PHE A 42 1.02 -2.89 9.59
C PHE A 42 0.41 -2.04 10.71
N THR A 43 0.08 -0.81 10.38
CA THR A 43 -0.84 -0.02 11.20
C THR A 43 -2.29 -0.44 10.93
N PRO A 44 -3.25 -0.10 11.79
CA PRO A 44 -4.66 -0.47 11.58
C PRO A 44 -5.28 0.08 10.29
N ASP A 45 -4.72 1.15 9.74
CA ASP A 45 -5.14 1.76 8.47
C ASP A 45 -4.42 1.20 7.24
N GLY A 46 -3.54 0.22 7.42
CA GLY A 46 -2.90 -0.52 6.33
C GLY A 46 -1.50 -0.05 5.95
N HIS A 47 -0.93 0.89 6.68
CA HIS A 47 0.41 1.36 6.38
C HIS A 47 1.47 0.36 6.86
N TRP A 48 2.42 0.02 6.00
CA TRP A 48 3.64 -0.68 6.41
C TRP A 48 4.53 0.27 7.20
N LYS A 49 5.10 -0.19 8.32
CA LYS A 49 5.83 0.65 9.28
C LYS A 49 7.22 1.12 8.82
N GLU A 50 7.40 1.27 7.54
CA GLU A 50 8.59 1.86 6.94
C GLU A 50 8.17 2.94 5.94
N PRO A 51 8.97 4.01 5.74
CA PRO A 51 8.52 5.15 4.94
C PRO A 51 8.49 4.87 3.44
N GLY A 52 7.66 5.64 2.75
CA GLY A 52 7.68 5.85 1.32
C GLY A 52 7.74 4.58 0.48
N GLY A 53 8.78 4.44 -0.31
CA GLY A 53 8.99 3.33 -1.23
C GLY A 53 9.11 1.96 -0.56
N TYR A 54 9.57 1.92 0.69
CA TYR A 54 9.63 0.70 1.49
C TYR A 54 8.25 0.16 1.89
N HIS A 55 7.20 0.95 1.77
CA HIS A 55 5.84 0.43 1.85
C HIS A 55 5.48 -0.41 0.63
N ASN A 56 5.74 0.09 -0.57
CA ASN A 56 5.31 -0.56 -1.80
C ASN A 56 5.96 -1.94 -2.02
N TYR A 57 7.26 -2.06 -1.72
CA TYR A 57 8.00 -3.29 -2.01
C TYR A 57 7.48 -4.49 -1.21
N PRO A 58 7.41 -4.48 0.14
CA PRO A 58 6.89 -5.63 0.87
C PRO A 58 5.40 -5.86 0.62
N VAL A 59 4.60 -4.80 0.48
CA VAL A 59 3.16 -4.92 0.21
C VAL A 59 2.91 -5.61 -1.13
N SER A 60 3.62 -5.24 -2.21
CA SER A 60 3.48 -5.92 -3.50
C SER A 60 3.81 -7.40 -3.40
N LYS A 61 4.87 -7.77 -2.68
CA LYS A 61 5.27 -9.18 -2.51
C LYS A 61 4.28 -9.98 -1.66
N LEU A 62 3.70 -9.35 -0.65
CA LEU A 62 2.65 -9.99 0.15
C LEU A 62 1.37 -10.19 -0.67
N ILE A 63 0.97 -9.21 -1.49
CA ILE A 63 -0.19 -9.32 -2.38
C ILE A 63 0.03 -10.39 -3.47
N GLU A 64 1.18 -10.41 -4.12
CA GLU A 64 1.53 -11.46 -5.08
C GLU A 64 1.41 -12.88 -4.47
N ALA A 65 1.99 -13.06 -3.28
CA ALA A 65 1.89 -14.34 -2.58
C ALA A 65 0.45 -14.68 -2.18
N ALA A 66 -0.32 -13.69 -1.73
CA ALA A 66 -1.74 -13.85 -1.40
C ALA A 66 -2.56 -14.28 -2.63
N LEU A 67 -2.36 -13.66 -3.79
CA LEU A 67 -3.04 -14.03 -5.04
C LEU A 67 -2.72 -15.47 -5.48
N MET A 68 -1.47 -15.90 -5.35
CA MET A 68 -1.08 -17.28 -5.63
C MET A 68 -1.82 -18.27 -4.71
N LEU A 69 -1.98 -17.93 -3.45
CA LEU A 69 -2.72 -18.73 -2.49
C LEU A 69 -4.23 -18.74 -2.77
N GLU A 70 -4.81 -17.58 -3.12
CA GLU A 70 -6.22 -17.48 -3.54
C GLU A 70 -6.55 -18.42 -4.71
N ASN A 71 -5.66 -18.49 -5.71
CA ASN A 71 -5.81 -19.40 -6.85
C ASN A 71 -5.65 -20.87 -6.48
N ASN A 72 -5.21 -21.17 -5.27
CA ASN A 72 -5.10 -22.52 -4.71
C ASN A 72 -6.09 -22.79 -3.57
N GLY A 73 -7.17 -21.99 -3.47
CA GLY A 73 -8.29 -22.21 -2.56
C GLY A 73 -8.12 -21.64 -1.15
N TYR A 74 -7.07 -20.85 -0.91
CA TYR A 74 -6.91 -20.12 0.36
C TYR A 74 -7.63 -18.78 0.27
N GLN A 75 -8.34 -18.38 1.33
CA GLN A 75 -9.08 -17.12 1.36
C GLN A 75 -8.27 -16.02 2.10
N ILE A 76 -7.11 -15.68 1.57
CA ILE A 76 -6.14 -14.82 2.26
C ILE A 76 -6.67 -13.39 2.43
N PHE A 77 -7.25 -12.80 1.40
CA PHE A 77 -7.74 -11.42 1.48
C PHE A 77 -8.99 -11.29 2.37
N ASN A 78 -9.80 -12.35 2.46
CA ASN A 78 -10.92 -12.39 3.41
C ASN A 78 -10.44 -12.51 4.86
N GLN A 79 -9.37 -13.28 5.10
CA GLN A 79 -8.78 -13.47 6.44
C GLN A 79 -7.92 -12.27 6.86
N TYR A 80 -7.26 -11.60 5.92
CA TYR A 80 -6.33 -10.49 6.16
C TYR A 80 -6.69 -9.26 5.33
N PRO A 81 -7.82 -8.60 5.62
CA PRO A 81 -8.27 -7.41 4.86
C PRO A 81 -7.30 -6.22 4.98
N ILE A 82 -6.34 -6.28 5.90
CA ILE A 82 -5.26 -5.30 6.02
C ILE A 82 -4.45 -5.15 4.72
N LEU A 83 -4.30 -6.23 3.94
CA LEU A 83 -3.62 -6.20 2.64
C LEU A 83 -4.37 -5.33 1.62
N LEU A 84 -5.71 -5.29 1.69
CA LEU A 84 -6.52 -4.44 0.85
C LEU A 84 -6.35 -2.96 1.21
N LYS A 85 -6.31 -2.64 2.52
CA LYS A 85 -6.01 -1.29 2.98
C LYS A 85 -4.61 -0.86 2.55
N ALA A 86 -3.62 -1.74 2.70
CA ALA A 86 -2.25 -1.46 2.32
C ALA A 86 -2.07 -1.13 0.83
N SER A 87 -2.96 -1.64 -0.02
CA SER A 87 -2.86 -1.44 -1.47
C SER A 87 -3.15 -0.02 -1.94
N TYR A 88 -3.77 0.84 -1.13
CA TYR A 88 -4.11 2.22 -1.52
C TYR A 88 -3.66 3.28 -0.51
N VAL A 89 -3.20 2.87 0.68
CA VAL A 89 -2.91 3.81 1.77
C VAL A 89 -1.85 4.85 1.41
N MET A 90 -0.98 4.54 0.45
CA MET A 90 0.04 5.48 -0.02
C MET A 90 -0.56 6.78 -0.58
N LEU A 91 -1.73 6.72 -1.21
CA LEU A 91 -2.44 7.90 -1.66
C LEU A 91 -2.84 8.83 -0.51
N LYS A 92 -3.07 8.30 0.68
CA LYS A 92 -3.45 9.10 1.85
C LYS A 92 -2.39 10.13 2.25
N TYR A 93 -1.12 9.84 2.00
CA TYR A 93 -0.02 10.76 2.29
C TYR A 93 0.69 11.27 1.03
N SER A 94 0.06 11.09 -0.11
CA SER A 94 0.52 11.70 -1.36
C SER A 94 0.14 13.18 -1.42
N PHE A 95 1.03 13.96 -2.01
CA PHE A 95 0.76 15.32 -2.41
C PHE A 95 -0.32 15.37 -3.50
N PRO A 96 -0.90 16.55 -3.81
CA PRO A 96 -1.88 16.68 -4.88
C PRO A 96 -1.39 16.24 -6.27
N ASP A 97 -0.08 16.19 -6.52
CA ASP A 97 0.51 15.62 -7.74
C ASP A 97 0.63 14.08 -7.68
N LEU A 98 0.08 13.46 -6.65
CA LEU A 98 0.07 12.01 -6.36
C LEU A 98 1.46 11.39 -6.16
N THR A 99 2.47 12.18 -5.83
CA THR A 99 3.73 11.69 -5.30
C THR A 99 3.69 11.66 -3.78
N ALA A 100 4.22 10.61 -3.17
CA ALA A 100 4.36 10.57 -1.71
C ALA A 100 5.54 11.42 -1.25
N SER A 101 5.55 11.77 0.04
CA SER A 101 6.69 12.41 0.68
C SER A 101 7.97 11.58 0.56
N ALA A 102 9.12 12.24 0.54
CA ALA A 102 10.44 11.63 0.38
C ALA A 102 11.15 11.37 1.71
N PHE A 103 10.42 11.29 2.81
CA PHE A 103 11.03 11.05 4.12
C PHE A 103 11.75 9.71 4.20
N GLY A 104 12.87 9.71 4.88
CA GLY A 104 13.70 8.54 5.08
C GLY A 104 14.51 8.16 3.84
N ASP A 105 14.84 6.91 3.75
CA ASP A 105 15.72 6.31 2.73
C ASP A 105 14.97 6.00 1.42
N THR A 106 14.15 6.93 0.96
CA THR A 106 13.33 6.74 -0.25
C THR A 106 13.23 8.00 -1.09
N GLY A 107 13.00 7.83 -2.40
CA GLY A 107 12.58 8.92 -3.27
C GLY A 107 11.09 9.25 -3.09
N ARG A 108 10.48 9.87 -4.09
CA ARG A 108 9.06 10.18 -4.14
C ARG A 108 8.27 9.08 -4.85
N PRO A 109 7.83 8.03 -4.14
CA PRO A 109 7.11 6.93 -4.75
C PRO A 109 5.69 7.34 -5.13
N ARG A 110 5.12 6.58 -6.06
CA ARG A 110 3.71 6.68 -6.44
C ARG A 110 2.96 5.41 -6.04
N GLN A 111 1.65 5.52 -5.95
CA GLN A 111 0.79 4.37 -5.68
C GLN A 111 1.00 3.28 -6.75
N SER A 112 1.13 2.03 -6.30
CA SER A 112 1.19 0.87 -7.19
C SER A 112 -0.20 0.55 -7.73
N MET A 113 -0.35 0.63 -9.06
CA MET A 113 -1.61 0.25 -9.74
C MET A 113 -1.90 -1.23 -9.64
N GLU A 114 -0.87 -2.05 -9.74
CA GLU A 114 -0.96 -3.50 -9.65
C GLU A 114 -1.54 -3.97 -8.31
N CYS A 115 -1.07 -3.38 -7.20
CA CYS A 115 -1.61 -3.66 -5.88
C CYS A 115 -3.07 -3.22 -5.77
N LEU A 116 -3.40 -2.05 -6.29
CA LEU A 116 -4.75 -1.49 -6.22
C LEU A 116 -5.75 -2.32 -7.03
N GLU A 117 -5.43 -2.70 -8.26
CA GLU A 117 -6.32 -3.53 -9.08
C GLU A 117 -6.54 -4.92 -8.48
N SER A 118 -5.48 -5.53 -7.95
CA SER A 118 -5.57 -6.80 -7.24
C SER A 118 -6.51 -6.70 -6.03
N ALA A 119 -6.42 -5.59 -5.30
CA ALA A 119 -7.28 -5.35 -4.15
C ALA A 119 -8.74 -5.12 -4.54
N ILE A 120 -9.00 -4.35 -5.60
CA ILE A 120 -10.37 -4.15 -6.13
C ILE A 120 -10.98 -5.50 -6.51
N LEU A 121 -10.25 -6.32 -7.28
CA LEU A 121 -10.71 -7.64 -7.70
C LEU A 121 -11.05 -8.53 -6.51
N MET A 122 -10.23 -8.54 -5.48
CA MET A 122 -10.45 -9.37 -4.30
C MET A 122 -11.53 -8.81 -3.38
N ALA A 123 -11.62 -7.49 -3.23
CA ALA A 123 -12.69 -6.85 -2.47
C ALA A 123 -14.07 -7.08 -3.11
N ASP A 124 -14.15 -7.03 -4.44
CA ASP A 124 -15.38 -7.35 -5.17
C ASP A 124 -15.76 -8.84 -5.05
N LYS A 125 -14.79 -9.73 -5.26
CA LYS A 125 -14.99 -11.18 -5.10
C LYS A 125 -15.59 -11.56 -3.74
N TYR A 126 -15.13 -10.94 -2.68
CA TYR A 126 -15.58 -11.23 -1.31
C TYR A 126 -16.65 -10.26 -0.78
N GLN A 127 -17.11 -9.32 -1.61
CA GLN A 127 -18.10 -8.29 -1.26
C GLN A 127 -17.72 -7.54 0.03
N LEU A 128 -16.44 -7.14 0.11
CA LEU A 128 -15.90 -6.49 1.30
C LEU A 128 -16.25 -5.00 1.36
N PRO A 129 -16.51 -4.46 2.57
CA PRO A 129 -16.96 -3.07 2.73
C PRO A 129 -15.91 -2.01 2.32
N ILE A 130 -14.67 -2.41 2.07
CA ILE A 130 -13.57 -1.53 1.63
C ILE A 130 -13.61 -1.24 0.11
N LEU A 131 -14.42 -1.95 -0.65
CA LEU A 131 -14.48 -1.80 -2.11
C LEU A 131 -14.72 -0.34 -2.57
N PRO A 132 -15.64 0.45 -1.98
CA PRO A 132 -15.80 1.85 -2.34
C PRO A 132 -14.52 2.68 -2.22
N ASP A 133 -13.76 2.51 -1.15
CA ASP A 133 -12.50 3.24 -0.91
C ASP A 133 -11.44 2.92 -1.98
N LEU A 134 -11.37 1.65 -2.38
CA LEU A 134 -10.46 1.19 -3.44
C LEU A 134 -10.85 1.77 -4.82
N LEU A 135 -12.14 1.82 -5.10
CA LEU A 135 -12.66 2.41 -6.34
C LEU A 135 -12.43 3.92 -6.40
N ASP A 136 -12.62 4.61 -5.30
CA ASP A 136 -12.32 6.05 -5.19
C ASP A 136 -10.83 6.32 -5.44
N ALA A 137 -9.95 5.50 -4.87
CA ALA A 137 -8.51 5.58 -5.14
C ALA A 137 -8.18 5.42 -6.64
N ALA A 138 -8.80 4.45 -7.30
CA ALA A 138 -8.61 4.23 -8.74
C ALA A 138 -9.13 5.41 -9.58
N ILE A 139 -10.28 5.97 -9.23
CA ILE A 139 -10.86 7.15 -9.92
C ILE A 139 -9.96 8.38 -9.77
N ILE A 140 -9.36 8.59 -8.61
CA ILE A 140 -8.41 9.69 -8.39
C ILE A 140 -7.22 9.55 -9.33
N LEU A 141 -6.64 8.35 -9.43
CA LEU A 141 -5.52 8.08 -10.32
C LEU A 141 -5.90 8.23 -11.80
N GLU A 142 -7.10 7.79 -12.18
CA GLU A 142 -7.62 7.94 -13.54
C GLU A 142 -7.79 9.41 -13.92
N ARG A 143 -8.45 10.21 -13.09
CA ARG A 143 -8.66 11.66 -13.30
C ARG A 143 -7.35 12.42 -13.41
N ALA A 144 -6.34 12.00 -12.67
CA ALA A 144 -5.01 12.59 -12.73
C ALA A 144 -4.18 12.12 -13.93
N GLY A 145 -4.71 11.24 -14.79
CA GLY A 145 -3.96 10.63 -15.89
C GLY A 145 -2.81 9.72 -15.43
N GLN A 146 -2.90 9.23 -14.20
CA GLN A 146 -1.85 8.40 -13.57
C GLN A 146 -2.25 6.93 -13.42
N TYR A 147 -3.38 6.55 -13.97
CA TYR A 147 -3.80 5.16 -14.06
C TYR A 147 -3.01 4.45 -15.18
N ASP A 148 -1.72 4.19 -14.92
CA ASP A 148 -0.80 3.62 -15.90
C ASP A 148 -0.48 2.15 -15.58
N ARG A 149 -0.97 1.25 -16.43
CA ARG A 149 -0.74 -0.19 -16.34
C ARG A 149 0.51 -0.68 -17.07
N SER A 150 1.18 0.19 -17.80
CA SER A 150 2.32 -0.21 -18.66
C SER A 150 3.48 -0.82 -17.86
N LYS A 151 3.55 -0.53 -16.57
CA LYS A 151 4.59 -1.00 -15.65
C LYS A 151 4.17 -2.18 -14.77
N SER A 152 2.93 -2.64 -14.88
CA SER A 152 2.35 -3.64 -13.97
C SER A 152 2.79 -5.09 -14.22
N GLY A 153 3.61 -5.37 -15.19
CA GLY A 153 4.17 -6.70 -15.46
C GLY A 153 3.12 -7.81 -15.60
N LEU A 154 3.52 -9.03 -15.25
CA LEU A 154 2.64 -10.21 -15.34
C LEU A 154 1.49 -10.18 -14.34
N THR A 155 1.70 -9.66 -13.14
CA THR A 155 0.64 -9.56 -12.11
C THR A 155 -0.47 -8.62 -12.56
N GLY A 156 -0.12 -7.50 -13.20
CA GLY A 156 -1.11 -6.60 -13.80
C GLY A 156 -1.95 -7.26 -14.89
N LEU A 157 -1.38 -8.21 -15.65
CA LEU A 157 -2.14 -8.99 -16.61
C LEU A 157 -3.10 -9.99 -15.94
N LEU A 158 -2.66 -10.64 -14.86
CA LEU A 158 -3.47 -11.62 -14.12
C LEU A 158 -4.62 -10.96 -13.34
N CYS A 159 -4.44 -9.72 -12.93
CA CYS A 159 -5.43 -8.95 -12.15
C CYS A 159 -6.11 -7.86 -12.99
N TYR A 160 -6.05 -7.99 -14.31
CA TYR A 160 -6.60 -7.01 -15.24
C TYR A 160 -8.10 -6.81 -15.03
N LEU A 161 -8.48 -5.57 -14.78
CA LEU A 161 -9.86 -5.13 -14.76
C LEU A 161 -10.15 -4.44 -16.10
N PRO A 162 -11.00 -5.02 -16.97
CA PRO A 162 -11.32 -4.42 -18.28
C PRO A 162 -12.01 -3.07 -18.12
N GLU A 163 -12.87 -2.94 -17.12
CA GLU A 163 -13.53 -1.71 -16.73
C GLU A 163 -13.51 -1.61 -15.20
N LEU A 164 -13.28 -0.40 -14.68
CA LEU A 164 -13.48 -0.17 -13.26
C LEU A 164 -14.97 -0.34 -12.94
N PRO A 165 -15.31 -1.10 -11.89
CA PRO A 165 -16.69 -1.15 -11.42
C PRO A 165 -17.17 0.29 -11.17
N LYS A 166 -18.41 0.58 -11.59
CA LYS A 166 -18.98 1.93 -11.38
C LYS A 166 -19.12 2.16 -9.88
N ALA A 167 -18.21 2.96 -9.32
CA ALA A 167 -18.39 3.45 -7.96
C ALA A 167 -19.65 4.32 -7.92
N LYS A 168 -20.49 4.13 -6.91
CA LYS A 168 -21.34 5.23 -6.47
C LYS A 168 -20.37 6.33 -6.07
N SER A 169 -20.46 7.53 -6.65
CA SER A 169 -19.60 8.66 -6.30
C SER A 169 -19.55 8.76 -4.77
N GLY A 170 -18.48 8.25 -4.19
CA GLY A 170 -18.19 8.46 -2.80
C GLY A 170 -17.85 9.94 -2.64
N ASP A 171 -18.25 10.50 -1.53
CA ASP A 171 -17.76 11.81 -1.16
C ASP A 171 -16.22 11.75 -1.15
N ASP A 172 -15.53 12.74 -1.70
CA ASP A 172 -14.07 12.92 -1.71
C ASP A 172 -13.44 12.98 -0.30
N HIS A 173 -14.13 12.42 0.69
CA HIS A 173 -13.83 12.58 2.10
C HIS A 173 -12.52 11.96 2.54
N LEU A 174 -12.09 10.85 1.92
CA LEU A 174 -10.85 10.17 2.31
C LEU A 174 -9.59 11.00 1.97
N TRP A 175 -9.64 11.80 0.92
CA TRP A 175 -8.49 12.47 0.33
C TRP A 175 -8.40 13.96 0.68
N ASN A 176 -9.49 14.53 1.22
CA ASN A 176 -9.59 15.96 1.53
C ASN A 176 -9.37 16.30 2.99
N ARG A 177 -8.96 15.33 3.83
CA ARG A 177 -8.81 15.54 5.27
C ARG A 177 -7.37 15.75 5.69
N SER A 178 -7.21 16.66 6.64
CA SER A 178 -6.03 16.65 7.50
C SER A 178 -6.08 15.43 8.40
N GLU A 179 -4.97 14.72 8.53
CA GLU A 179 -4.94 13.43 9.19
C GLU A 179 -3.62 13.23 9.93
N LYS A 180 -3.69 12.54 11.06
CA LYS A 180 -2.53 11.97 11.71
C LYS A 180 -2.41 10.52 11.29
N LEU A 181 -1.29 10.17 10.68
CA LEU A 181 -0.92 8.78 10.44
C LEU A 181 -0.05 8.32 11.61
N ASP A 182 -0.51 7.34 12.36
CA ASP A 182 0.17 6.89 13.58
C ASP A 182 1.50 6.18 13.32
N PHE A 183 1.77 5.81 12.06
CA PHE A 183 3.09 5.34 11.70
C PHE A 183 4.06 6.52 11.55
N ALA A 184 5.28 6.33 11.98
CA ALA A 184 6.36 7.34 11.86
C ALA A 184 5.96 8.76 12.33
N SER A 185 4.94 8.89 13.19
CA SER A 185 4.42 10.18 13.68
C SER A 185 4.18 11.19 12.55
N CYS A 186 3.56 10.76 11.46
CA CYS A 186 3.30 11.60 10.30
C CYS A 186 2.00 12.39 10.48
N TYR A 187 2.07 13.70 10.25
CA TYR A 187 0.94 14.62 10.30
C TYR A 187 0.75 15.26 8.94
N LEU A 188 -0.47 15.16 8.43
CA LEU A 188 -0.87 15.72 7.15
C LEU A 188 -1.85 16.87 7.38
N GLN A 189 -1.55 18.04 6.83
CA GLN A 189 -2.51 19.14 6.70
C GLN A 189 -2.73 19.42 5.23
N ARG A 190 -3.98 19.37 4.78
CA ARG A 190 -4.34 19.61 3.39
C ARG A 190 -5.73 20.24 3.26
N ASN A 191 -5.94 20.97 2.16
CA ASN A 191 -7.22 21.53 1.80
C ASN A 191 -7.93 20.77 0.67
N GLY A 192 -7.28 19.80 0.06
CA GLY A 192 -7.81 19.00 -1.04
C GLY A 192 -6.73 18.22 -1.77
N ILE A 193 -7.14 17.56 -2.83
CA ILE A 193 -6.24 16.77 -3.71
C ILE A 193 -6.12 17.40 -5.11
N ASP A 194 -6.75 18.54 -5.36
CA ASP A 194 -6.57 19.28 -6.60
C ASP A 194 -5.14 19.78 -6.74
N SER A 195 -4.47 19.43 -7.85
CA SER A 195 -3.06 19.74 -8.06
C SER A 195 -2.77 21.21 -8.31
N GLN A 196 -3.76 22.01 -8.72
CA GLN A 196 -3.58 23.43 -9.02
C GLN A 196 -3.70 24.30 -7.76
N ASP A 197 -4.74 24.05 -6.98
CA ASP A 197 -5.05 24.85 -5.79
C ASP A 197 -4.78 24.12 -4.49
N GLY A 198 -4.26 22.88 -4.57
CA GLY A 198 -3.94 22.05 -3.43
C GLY A 198 -2.83 22.65 -2.58
N LEU A 199 -3.06 22.70 -1.29
CA LEU A 199 -2.05 23.02 -0.28
C LEU A 199 -1.89 21.81 0.63
N MET A 200 -0.67 21.38 0.85
CA MET A 200 -0.39 20.28 1.76
C MET A 200 0.90 20.51 2.54
N CYS A 201 0.84 20.21 3.81
CA CYS A 201 1.99 20.14 4.68
C CYS A 201 2.08 18.73 5.26
N VAL A 202 3.24 18.13 5.17
CA VAL A 202 3.55 16.86 5.81
C VAL A 202 4.65 17.06 6.82
N VAL A 203 4.42 16.65 8.06
CA VAL A 203 5.43 16.67 9.11
C VAL A 203 5.64 15.24 9.58
N GLN A 204 6.88 14.80 9.66
CA GLN A 204 7.22 13.45 10.11
C GLN A 204 8.24 13.50 11.26
N GLY A 205 7.96 12.70 12.30
CA GLY A 205 8.93 12.33 13.33
C GLY A 205 9.64 11.04 12.98
N ALA A 206 10.97 10.98 13.15
CA ALA A 206 11.74 9.77 12.88
C ALA A 206 11.52 8.71 13.96
N THR A 207 10.88 7.58 13.64
CA THR A 207 10.56 6.54 14.63
C THR A 207 10.80 5.10 14.19
N TYR A 208 11.08 4.82 12.91
CA TYR A 208 11.22 3.45 12.38
C TYR A 208 12.47 3.27 11.53
N ASN A 209 12.73 2.02 11.10
CA ASN A 209 13.80 1.67 10.18
C ASN A 209 13.72 2.48 8.88
N HIS A 210 14.86 2.68 8.23
CA HIS A 210 14.99 3.51 7.04
C HIS A 210 14.57 4.99 7.21
N ASN A 211 14.37 5.43 8.43
CA ASN A 211 14.32 6.84 8.77
C ASN A 211 15.71 7.30 9.09
N HIS A 212 16.20 8.29 8.36
CA HIS A 212 17.40 9.02 8.69
C HIS A 212 17.16 9.90 9.92
N SER A 213 18.08 10.78 10.28
CA SER A 213 17.89 11.73 11.38
C SER A 213 16.84 12.80 11.07
N ASN A 214 15.75 12.40 10.44
CA ASN A 214 14.65 13.23 9.97
C ASN A 214 13.69 13.67 11.09
N GLY A 215 14.18 13.79 12.32
CA GLY A 215 13.36 14.25 13.43
C GLY A 215 12.72 15.60 13.11
N MET A 216 11.39 15.64 12.98
CA MET A 216 10.64 16.86 12.65
C MET A 216 10.90 17.40 11.24
N SER A 217 11.14 16.54 10.25
CA SER A 217 11.18 16.94 8.85
C SER A 217 9.83 17.41 8.36
N MET A 218 9.81 18.39 7.48
CA MET A 218 8.60 18.98 6.91
C MET A 218 8.72 19.14 5.41
N GLU A 219 7.69 18.72 4.69
CA GLU A 219 7.54 18.97 3.26
C GLU A 219 6.28 19.79 2.98
N LEU A 220 6.36 20.69 2.03
CA LEU A 220 5.28 21.61 1.64
C LEU A 220 4.95 21.45 0.16
N TYR A 221 3.66 21.45 -0.15
CA TYR A 221 3.14 21.51 -1.50
C TYR A 221 2.23 22.74 -1.65
N GLY A 222 2.35 23.42 -2.77
CA GLY A 222 1.52 24.57 -3.12
C GLY A 222 1.83 25.05 -4.53
N ALA A 223 0.95 25.84 -5.10
CA ALA A 223 1.08 26.36 -6.47
C ALA A 223 1.42 25.28 -7.52
N GLY A 224 0.81 24.11 -7.38
CA GLY A 224 0.98 22.99 -8.30
C GLY A 224 2.29 22.20 -8.18
N THR A 225 3.11 22.45 -7.16
CA THR A 225 4.40 21.76 -7.00
C THR A 225 4.84 21.65 -5.55
N VAL A 226 5.80 20.78 -5.28
CA VAL A 226 6.46 20.71 -3.97
C VAL A 226 7.39 21.90 -3.81
N GLN A 227 7.18 22.68 -2.76
CA GLN A 227 7.91 23.93 -2.47
C GLN A 227 9.09 23.72 -1.51
N GLY A 228 8.89 22.88 -0.51
CA GLY A 228 9.93 22.51 0.45
C GLY A 228 10.04 21.00 0.50
N ILE A 229 11.24 20.48 0.40
CA ILE A 229 11.52 19.05 0.35
C ILE A 229 12.46 18.64 1.47
N ASP A 230 12.22 17.46 2.00
CA ASP A 230 13.27 16.65 2.60
C ASP A 230 14.07 16.03 1.44
N PRO A 231 15.38 16.21 1.34
CA PRO A 231 16.15 15.67 0.22
C PRO A 231 16.19 14.15 0.16
N GLY A 232 15.72 13.47 1.21
CA GLY A 232 15.81 12.01 1.35
C GLY A 232 17.28 11.61 1.62
N ASN A 233 17.85 10.83 0.72
CA ASN A 233 19.27 10.44 0.75
C ASN A 233 20.18 11.54 0.24
#